data_58d3a71a7ecc43cea835f4c1fec309fc
#
_entry.id   58d3a71a7ecc43cea835f4c1fec309fc
#
_cell.length_a   1.000
_cell.length_b   1.000
_cell.length_c   1.000
_cell.angle_alpha   90.00
_cell.angle_beta   90.00
_cell.angle_gamma   90.00
#
_symmetry.space_group_name_H-M   'P 1'
#
loop_
_entity.id
_entity.type
_entity.pdbx_description
1 polymer ?
#
loop_
_entity_poly.entity_id
_entity_poly.type
_entity_poly.pdbx_seq_one_letter_code
_entity_poly.pdbx_strand_id
1 'polypeptide(L)'
;MAEQQLQSRPLYGIGTVARLTGLKPDTLRVWERRYDLGASHKSDTGRRQYTQADLEHLQLVSALVSSGARIGEIASSERKTLERLVEACTVSPRAPVATKPHVIFVGEAICNWLDEHQGCLSGVSAQLAATRLEELDLEAFKDLGNVDLLVVGCDRMGSNQFRQLSELRQMLEPASTLVLQAGMSDNWLEELAGEGIATMTFPPDRAELAFHLTRSSAERATRDGINSLAELVTARPRLHSESQLAKA
;
A
#
# COMPACT_ATOMS: atom_id res chain seq x y z
N MET A 1 -48.61 1.56 13.60
CA MET A 1 -48.31 1.34 12.15
C MET A 1 -46.80 1.38 11.80
N ALA A 2 -45.94 1.92 12.68
CA ALA A 2 -44.48 1.93 12.43
C ALA A 2 -43.75 0.63 12.83
N GLU A 3 -44.28 -0.14 13.77
CA GLU A 3 -43.68 -1.40 14.23
C GLU A 3 -43.84 -2.57 13.25
N GLN A 4 -44.85 -2.55 12.39
CA GLN A 4 -45.05 -3.61 11.38
C GLN A 4 -44.15 -3.53 10.15
N GLN A 5 -43.49 -2.40 9.92
CA GLN A 5 -42.52 -2.25 8.79
C GLN A 5 -41.09 -2.71 9.13
N LEU A 6 -40.79 -2.95 10.41
CA LEU A 6 -39.46 -3.47 10.81
C LEU A 6 -39.33 -5.00 10.61
N GLN A 7 -40.44 -5.74 10.52
CA GLN A 7 -40.44 -7.20 10.43
C GLN A 7 -40.08 -7.77 9.04
N SER A 8 -39.89 -6.93 8.02
CA SER A 8 -39.65 -7.35 6.63
C SER A 8 -38.22 -7.14 6.13
N ARG A 9 -37.27 -6.70 6.99
CA ARG A 9 -35.89 -6.51 6.57
C ARG A 9 -35.05 -7.77 6.83
N PRO A 10 -34.30 -8.27 5.85
CA PRO A 10 -33.47 -9.45 6.06
C PRO A 10 -32.43 -9.17 7.15
N LEU A 11 -32.34 -10.06 8.13
CA LEU A 11 -31.37 -10.03 9.21
C LEU A 11 -30.34 -11.12 8.94
N TYR A 12 -29.05 -10.74 8.97
CA TYR A 12 -27.94 -11.63 8.69
C TYR A 12 -27.23 -12.04 9.98
N GLY A 13 -26.89 -13.31 10.10
CA GLY A 13 -26.02 -13.79 11.17
C GLY A 13 -24.55 -13.46 10.89
N ILE A 14 -23.70 -13.42 11.94
CA ILE A 14 -22.29 -13.08 11.86
C ILE A 14 -21.50 -13.93 10.83
N GLY A 15 -21.85 -15.21 10.66
CA GLY A 15 -21.20 -16.08 9.67
C GLY A 15 -21.49 -15.66 8.22
N THR A 16 -22.70 -15.19 7.93
CA THR A 16 -23.10 -14.66 6.63
C THR A 16 -22.38 -13.35 6.34
N VAL A 17 -22.36 -12.44 7.34
CA VAL A 17 -21.66 -11.15 7.22
C VAL A 17 -20.17 -11.37 7.00
N ALA A 18 -19.54 -12.26 7.76
CA ALA A 18 -18.12 -12.61 7.60
C ALA A 18 -17.80 -13.06 6.17
N ARG A 19 -18.64 -13.93 5.60
CA ARG A 19 -18.49 -14.40 4.22
C ARG A 19 -18.67 -13.29 3.18
N LEU A 20 -19.66 -12.41 3.37
CA LEU A 20 -19.99 -11.34 2.42
C LEU A 20 -19.03 -10.13 2.50
N THR A 21 -18.36 -9.93 3.63
CA THR A 21 -17.36 -8.87 3.83
C THR A 21 -15.91 -9.35 3.63
N GLY A 22 -15.69 -10.67 3.55
CA GLY A 22 -14.34 -11.25 3.55
C GLY A 22 -13.63 -11.20 4.90
N LEU A 23 -14.32 -10.75 5.96
CA LEU A 23 -13.73 -10.62 7.30
C LEU A 23 -13.92 -11.90 8.13
N LYS A 24 -13.01 -12.13 9.08
CA LYS A 24 -13.20 -13.21 10.07
C LYS A 24 -14.25 -12.80 11.11
N PRO A 25 -15.07 -13.75 11.65
CA PRO A 25 -16.05 -13.45 12.69
C PRO A 25 -15.44 -12.76 13.93
N ASP A 26 -14.20 -13.10 14.28
CA ASP A 26 -13.49 -12.47 15.40
C ASP A 26 -13.11 -11.03 15.11
N THR A 27 -12.74 -10.69 13.87
CA THR A 27 -12.51 -9.32 13.44
C THR A 27 -13.76 -8.47 13.59
N LEU A 28 -14.92 -8.99 13.17
CA LEU A 28 -16.21 -8.32 13.34
C LEU A 28 -16.54 -8.06 14.82
N ARG A 29 -16.26 -9.02 15.72
CA ARG A 29 -16.44 -8.85 17.17
C ARG A 29 -15.51 -7.80 17.77
N VAL A 30 -14.26 -7.74 17.28
CA VAL A 30 -13.28 -6.71 17.68
C VAL A 30 -13.70 -5.33 17.22
N TRP A 31 -14.18 -5.22 15.97
CA TRP A 31 -14.64 -3.95 15.40
C TRP A 31 -15.89 -3.43 16.12
N GLU A 32 -16.85 -4.29 16.42
CA GLU A 32 -18.01 -3.95 17.25
C GLU A 32 -17.58 -3.40 18.62
N ARG A 33 -16.69 -4.12 19.32
CA ARG A 33 -16.26 -3.74 20.67
C ARG A 33 -15.43 -2.47 20.72
N ARG A 34 -14.55 -2.22 19.71
CA ARG A 34 -13.59 -1.11 19.72
C ARG A 34 -14.11 0.14 19.04
N TYR A 35 -14.95 -0.01 18.03
CA TYR A 35 -15.32 1.05 17.13
C TYR A 35 -16.83 1.19 16.95
N ASP A 36 -17.61 0.41 17.70
CA ASP A 36 -19.09 0.34 17.59
C ASP A 36 -19.56 -0.01 16.15
N LEU A 37 -18.72 -0.69 15.40
CA LEU A 37 -19.00 -1.18 14.06
C LEU A 37 -19.55 -2.62 14.15
N GLY A 38 -20.86 -2.76 14.31
CA GLY A 38 -21.38 -4.09 14.53
C GLY A 38 -22.87 -4.27 14.22
N ALA A 39 -23.45 -5.25 14.89
CA ALA A 39 -24.84 -5.61 14.73
C ALA A 39 -25.75 -4.59 15.41
N SER A 40 -26.67 -3.99 14.64
CA SER A 40 -27.69 -3.10 15.17
C SER A 40 -28.71 -3.83 16.05
N HIS A 41 -28.83 -5.16 15.95
CA HIS A 41 -29.80 -5.97 16.65
C HIS A 41 -29.21 -7.21 17.31
N LYS A 42 -29.88 -7.68 18.35
CA LYS A 42 -29.66 -9.01 18.96
C LYS A 42 -30.98 -9.78 18.96
N SER A 43 -30.91 -11.07 18.64
CA SER A 43 -32.07 -11.95 18.77
C SER A 43 -32.46 -12.16 20.25
N ASP A 44 -33.64 -12.70 20.53
CA ASP A 44 -34.08 -13.08 21.86
C ASP A 44 -33.12 -14.04 22.57
N THR A 45 -32.31 -14.80 21.78
CA THR A 45 -31.28 -15.69 22.30
C THR A 45 -29.92 -15.00 22.43
N GLY A 46 -29.82 -13.65 22.29
CA GLY A 46 -28.62 -12.86 22.42
C GLY A 46 -27.66 -12.96 21.23
N ARG A 47 -28.05 -13.62 20.13
CA ARG A 47 -27.22 -13.73 18.93
C ARG A 47 -27.25 -12.44 18.12
N ARG A 48 -26.07 -12.03 17.61
CA ARG A 48 -25.92 -10.85 16.75
C ARG A 48 -26.70 -11.00 15.46
N GLN A 49 -27.43 -9.96 15.11
CA GLN A 49 -28.18 -9.84 13.87
C GLN A 49 -27.85 -8.52 13.20
N TYR A 50 -27.48 -8.59 11.95
CA TYR A 50 -27.06 -7.46 11.13
C TYR A 50 -28.14 -7.12 10.12
N THR A 51 -28.50 -5.87 10.01
CA THR A 51 -29.38 -5.38 8.96
C THR A 51 -28.66 -5.30 7.64
N GLN A 52 -29.39 -5.07 6.54
CA GLN A 52 -28.79 -4.78 5.24
C GLN A 52 -27.90 -3.53 5.31
N ALA A 53 -28.31 -2.49 6.05
CA ALA A 53 -27.52 -1.27 6.23
C ALA A 53 -26.20 -1.54 6.97
N ASP A 54 -26.21 -2.40 8.01
CA ASP A 54 -24.99 -2.79 8.72
C ASP A 54 -24.03 -3.56 7.79
N LEU A 55 -24.58 -4.48 6.98
CA LEU A 55 -23.80 -5.25 6.04
C LEU A 55 -23.12 -4.33 5.00
N GLU A 56 -23.88 -3.43 4.39
CA GLU A 56 -23.37 -2.48 3.40
C GLU A 56 -22.31 -1.55 4.00
N HIS A 57 -22.51 -1.06 5.21
CA HIS A 57 -21.53 -0.24 5.92
C HIS A 57 -20.23 -1.02 6.19
N LEU A 58 -20.34 -2.25 6.68
CA LEU A 58 -19.21 -3.13 6.92
C LEU A 58 -18.46 -3.50 5.63
N GLN A 59 -19.18 -3.63 4.50
CA GLN A 59 -18.54 -3.85 3.19
C GLN A 59 -17.70 -2.66 2.74
N LEU A 60 -18.21 -1.43 2.90
CA LEU A 60 -17.46 -0.21 2.60
C LEU A 60 -16.20 -0.09 3.47
N VAL A 61 -16.34 -0.29 4.78
CA VAL A 61 -15.20 -0.26 5.71
C VAL A 61 -14.19 -1.35 5.38
N SER A 62 -14.65 -2.58 5.08
CA SER A 62 -13.78 -3.69 4.72
C SER A 62 -13.01 -3.42 3.42
N ALA A 63 -13.67 -2.85 2.41
CA ALA A 63 -13.03 -2.46 1.15
C ALA A 63 -11.92 -1.41 1.37
N LEU A 64 -12.20 -0.38 2.16
CA LEU A 64 -11.21 0.67 2.48
C LEU A 64 -10.03 0.14 3.30
N VAL A 65 -10.28 -0.74 4.29
CA VAL A 65 -9.21 -1.38 5.06
C VAL A 65 -8.36 -2.29 4.17
N SER A 66 -8.98 -3.00 3.23
CA SER A 66 -8.27 -3.84 2.25
C SER A 66 -7.43 -3.01 1.27
N SER A 67 -7.80 -1.76 1.02
CA SER A 67 -7.02 -0.79 0.23
C SER A 67 -6.01 0.01 1.07
N GLY A 68 -5.81 -0.34 2.35
CA GLY A 68 -4.76 0.21 3.21
C GLY A 68 -5.21 1.28 4.21
N ALA A 69 -6.49 1.66 4.25
CA ALA A 69 -6.99 2.61 5.24
C ALA A 69 -6.93 2.03 6.67
N ARG A 70 -6.61 2.87 7.65
CA ARG A 70 -6.61 2.46 9.06
C ARG A 70 -8.03 2.48 9.60
N ILE A 71 -8.46 1.37 10.20
CA ILE A 71 -9.81 1.24 10.76
C ILE A 71 -10.15 2.36 11.74
N GLY A 72 -9.21 2.79 12.58
CA GLY A 72 -9.43 3.87 13.56
C GLY A 72 -9.73 5.25 12.93
N GLU A 73 -9.36 5.46 11.69
CA GLU A 73 -9.58 6.73 10.96
C GLU A 73 -10.95 6.77 10.27
N ILE A 74 -11.46 5.59 9.87
CA ILE A 74 -12.67 5.49 9.05
C ILE A 74 -13.88 4.94 9.79
N ALA A 75 -13.67 4.34 10.97
CA ALA A 75 -14.74 3.65 11.72
C ALA A 75 -15.90 4.55 12.12
N SER A 76 -15.63 5.83 12.41
CA SER A 76 -16.65 6.83 12.79
C SER A 76 -17.19 7.63 11.61
N SER A 77 -16.75 7.32 10.38
CA SER A 77 -17.16 8.05 9.19
C SER A 77 -18.60 7.71 8.79
N GLU A 78 -19.36 8.73 8.38
CA GLU A 78 -20.67 8.51 7.81
C GLU A 78 -20.61 7.69 6.51
N ARG A 79 -21.66 6.92 6.24
CA ARG A 79 -21.78 6.08 5.05
C ARG A 79 -21.47 6.85 3.75
N LYS A 80 -22.00 8.07 3.56
CA LYS A 80 -21.74 8.89 2.38
C LYS A 80 -20.26 9.26 2.19
N THR A 81 -19.55 9.42 3.31
CA THR A 81 -18.11 9.67 3.29
C THR A 81 -17.35 8.42 2.88
N LEU A 82 -17.74 7.25 3.43
CA LEU A 82 -17.16 5.96 3.04
C LEU A 82 -17.42 5.63 1.57
N GLU A 83 -18.64 5.87 1.06
CA GLU A 83 -19.00 5.71 -0.35
C GLU A 83 -18.11 6.58 -1.25
N ARG A 84 -17.94 7.88 -0.91
CA ARG A 84 -17.03 8.77 -1.65
C ARG A 84 -15.57 8.32 -1.60
N LEU A 85 -15.12 7.81 -0.46
CA LEU A 85 -13.76 7.27 -0.33
C LEU A 85 -13.58 6.00 -1.17
N VAL A 86 -14.56 5.10 -1.16
CA VAL A 86 -14.56 3.92 -2.03
C VAL A 86 -14.64 4.31 -3.51
N GLU A 87 -15.50 5.28 -3.87
CA GLU A 87 -15.56 5.83 -5.23
C GLU A 87 -14.23 6.48 -5.62
N ALA A 88 -13.60 7.27 -4.75
CA ALA A 88 -12.28 7.84 -5.01
C ALA A 88 -11.21 6.76 -5.20
N CYS A 89 -11.30 5.64 -4.47
CA CYS A 89 -10.46 4.47 -4.69
C CYS A 89 -10.83 3.71 -5.99
N THR A 90 -12.09 3.80 -6.46
CA THR A 90 -12.58 3.11 -7.66
C THR A 90 -12.58 3.98 -8.92
N VAL A 91 -12.69 5.31 -8.78
CA VAL A 91 -12.65 6.30 -9.87
C VAL A 91 -11.21 6.68 -10.25
N SER A 92 -10.21 6.14 -9.57
CA SER A 92 -8.89 6.08 -10.20
C SER A 92 -9.04 5.30 -11.51
N PRO A 93 -8.83 5.92 -12.69
CA PRO A 93 -9.15 5.30 -13.95
C PRO A 93 -8.23 4.10 -14.13
N ARG A 94 -8.83 2.95 -14.21
CA ARG A 94 -8.19 1.66 -14.27
C ARG A 94 -7.84 1.13 -12.88
N ALA A 95 -8.65 0.14 -12.41
CA ALA A 95 -8.10 -0.84 -11.47
C ALA A 95 -6.67 -1.12 -11.91
N PRO A 96 -5.64 -0.98 -11.07
CA PRO A 96 -4.32 -1.38 -11.48
C PRO A 96 -4.51 -2.83 -11.92
N VAL A 97 -4.41 -3.09 -13.22
CA VAL A 97 -3.89 -4.38 -13.67
C VAL A 97 -2.76 -4.58 -12.69
N ALA A 98 -2.80 -5.67 -11.92
CA ALA A 98 -1.80 -5.93 -10.88
C ALA A 98 -0.45 -5.85 -11.59
N THR A 99 0.06 -4.63 -11.74
CA THR A 99 1.31 -4.36 -12.40
C THR A 99 2.31 -4.92 -11.44
N LYS A 100 2.97 -5.97 -11.88
CA LYS A 100 4.02 -6.58 -11.11
C LYS A 100 4.92 -5.47 -10.60
N PRO A 101 5.29 -5.45 -9.32
CA PRO A 101 6.20 -4.44 -8.81
C PRO A 101 7.46 -4.41 -9.66
N HIS A 102 7.89 -3.21 -10.02
CA HIS A 102 9.11 -3.00 -10.78
C HIS A 102 10.28 -2.92 -9.81
N VAL A 103 11.14 -3.93 -9.85
CA VAL A 103 12.27 -4.08 -8.93
C VAL A 103 13.58 -4.07 -9.70
N ILE A 104 14.51 -3.24 -9.26
CA ILE A 104 15.86 -3.22 -9.80
C ILE A 104 16.80 -3.88 -8.80
N PHE A 105 17.57 -4.86 -9.27
CA PHE A 105 18.61 -5.51 -8.52
C PHE A 105 19.98 -5.10 -9.08
N VAL A 106 20.83 -4.58 -8.20
CA VAL A 106 22.20 -4.16 -8.53
C VAL A 106 23.19 -4.99 -7.70
N GLY A 107 24.14 -5.60 -8.33
CA GLY A 107 25.18 -6.38 -7.67
C GLY A 107 25.34 -7.79 -8.25
N GLU A 108 26.58 -8.20 -8.48
CA GLU A 108 26.91 -9.49 -9.06
C GLU A 108 26.43 -10.65 -8.18
N ALA A 109 26.70 -10.57 -6.87
CA ALA A 109 26.35 -11.63 -5.92
C ALA A 109 24.84 -11.89 -5.86
N ILE A 110 24.01 -10.81 -5.79
CA ILE A 110 22.55 -10.96 -5.73
C ILE A 110 21.98 -11.44 -7.06
N CYS A 111 22.49 -10.99 -8.19
CA CYS A 111 22.06 -11.47 -9.50
C CYS A 111 22.34 -12.96 -9.68
N ASN A 112 23.53 -13.43 -9.32
CA ASN A 112 23.88 -14.84 -9.34
C ASN A 112 23.00 -15.67 -8.39
N TRP A 113 22.73 -15.15 -7.19
CA TRP A 113 21.83 -15.82 -6.22
C TRP A 113 20.40 -15.92 -6.78
N LEU A 114 19.90 -14.91 -7.46
CA LEU A 114 18.57 -14.91 -8.08
C LEU A 114 18.48 -15.90 -9.26
N ASP A 115 19.54 -16.08 -10.03
CA ASP A 115 19.61 -17.09 -11.11
C ASP A 115 19.43 -18.51 -10.56
N GLU A 116 20.00 -18.79 -9.38
CA GLU A 116 19.81 -20.06 -8.68
C GLU A 116 18.42 -20.17 -8.02
N HIS A 117 17.75 -19.04 -7.77
CA HIS A 117 16.52 -18.94 -7.00
C HIS A 117 15.37 -18.23 -7.78
N GLN A 118 15.22 -18.54 -9.05
CA GLN A 118 14.26 -17.87 -9.98
C GLN A 118 12.82 -17.81 -9.46
N GLY A 119 12.42 -18.74 -8.59
CA GLY A 119 11.10 -18.71 -7.93
C GLY A 119 10.84 -17.45 -7.10
N CYS A 120 11.88 -16.75 -6.64
CA CYS A 120 11.75 -15.51 -5.86
C CYS A 120 11.26 -14.33 -6.70
N LEU A 121 11.46 -14.38 -8.02
CA LEU A 121 11.02 -13.34 -8.96
C LEU A 121 9.58 -13.56 -9.48
N SER A 122 8.92 -14.61 -9.00
CA SER A 122 7.52 -14.88 -9.37
C SER A 122 6.62 -13.75 -8.90
N GLY A 123 6.00 -13.05 -9.84
CA GLY A 123 5.09 -11.95 -9.52
C GLY A 123 5.71 -10.54 -9.52
N VAL A 124 7.01 -10.40 -9.79
CA VAL A 124 7.68 -9.11 -9.95
C VAL A 124 8.15 -8.88 -11.39
N SER A 125 8.31 -7.61 -11.78
CA SER A 125 9.01 -7.20 -12.99
C SER A 125 10.43 -6.83 -12.57
N ALA A 126 11.37 -7.77 -12.72
CA ALA A 126 12.73 -7.59 -12.25
C ALA A 126 13.66 -7.10 -13.37
N GLN A 127 14.53 -6.15 -13.05
CA GLN A 127 15.64 -5.74 -13.85
C GLN A 127 16.94 -6.01 -13.09
N LEU A 128 17.88 -6.68 -13.72
CA LEU A 128 19.09 -7.17 -13.09
C LEU A 128 20.32 -6.44 -13.67
N ALA A 129 21.11 -5.80 -12.82
CA ALA A 129 22.40 -5.24 -13.16
C ALA A 129 23.49 -6.03 -12.42
N ALA A 130 24.04 -7.05 -13.08
CA ALA A 130 25.09 -7.90 -12.55
C ALA A 130 26.46 -7.21 -12.57
N THR A 131 26.53 -6.03 -11.95
CA THR A 131 27.73 -5.21 -11.83
C THR A 131 27.83 -4.63 -10.43
N ARG A 132 29.03 -4.27 -10.01
CA ARG A 132 29.23 -3.62 -8.73
C ARG A 132 28.67 -2.21 -8.75
N LEU A 133 28.24 -1.73 -7.59
CA LEU A 133 27.67 -0.40 -7.47
C LEU A 133 28.64 0.69 -7.97
N GLU A 134 29.95 0.50 -7.76
CA GLU A 134 30.99 1.44 -8.19
C GLU A 134 31.21 1.50 -9.70
N GLU A 135 30.83 0.45 -10.40
CA GLU A 135 31.03 0.28 -11.84
C GLU A 135 29.72 0.50 -12.62
N LEU A 136 28.65 0.86 -11.90
CA LEU A 136 27.32 1.02 -12.48
C LEU A 136 27.27 2.24 -13.42
N ASP A 137 26.85 2.02 -14.64
CA ASP A 137 26.53 3.10 -15.57
C ASP A 137 25.14 3.67 -15.27
N LEU A 138 25.11 4.81 -14.57
CA LEU A 138 23.85 5.46 -14.17
C LEU A 138 23.02 5.93 -15.37
N GLU A 139 23.66 6.25 -16.51
CA GLU A 139 22.94 6.69 -17.71
C GLU A 139 21.99 5.60 -18.25
N ALA A 140 22.36 4.32 -18.08
CA ALA A 140 21.53 3.18 -18.52
C ALA A 140 20.19 3.08 -17.75
N PHE A 141 20.05 3.79 -16.64
CA PHE A 141 18.86 3.73 -15.78
C PHE A 141 17.96 4.96 -15.91
N LYS A 142 18.31 5.97 -16.70
CA LYS A 142 17.55 7.22 -16.81
C LYS A 142 16.13 7.07 -17.36
N ASP A 143 15.95 6.11 -18.25
CA ASP A 143 14.65 5.88 -18.92
C ASP A 143 13.81 4.80 -18.22
N LEU A 144 14.28 4.28 -17.09
CA LEU A 144 13.54 3.33 -16.31
C LEU A 144 12.42 4.07 -15.56
N GLY A 145 11.19 3.80 -15.96
CA GLY A 145 10.01 4.36 -15.30
C GLY A 145 9.98 4.10 -13.79
N ASN A 146 8.88 4.39 -13.15
CA ASN A 146 8.69 4.27 -11.71
C ASN A 146 9.21 2.94 -11.14
N VAL A 147 10.16 3.00 -10.23
CA VAL A 147 10.76 1.85 -9.52
C VAL A 147 10.09 1.68 -8.16
N ASP A 148 9.60 0.48 -7.87
CA ASP A 148 8.96 0.18 -6.59
C ASP A 148 10.00 -0.16 -5.51
N LEU A 149 11.01 -0.93 -5.88
CA LEU A 149 12.07 -1.33 -4.96
C LEU A 149 13.42 -1.35 -5.67
N LEU A 150 14.40 -0.72 -5.05
CA LEU A 150 15.81 -0.84 -5.42
C LEU A 150 16.51 -1.78 -4.43
N VAL A 151 17.05 -2.88 -4.92
CA VAL A 151 17.84 -3.83 -4.12
C VAL A 151 19.30 -3.75 -4.55
N VAL A 152 20.19 -3.43 -3.63
CA VAL A 152 21.62 -3.27 -3.90
C VAL A 152 22.44 -4.25 -3.07
N GLY A 153 23.17 -5.13 -3.72
CA GLY A 153 24.18 -5.96 -3.09
C GLY A 153 25.49 -5.18 -2.90
N CYS A 154 25.92 -5.04 -1.66
CA CYS A 154 27.13 -4.31 -1.32
C CYS A 154 27.92 -5.05 -0.24
N ASP A 155 29.06 -5.64 -0.62
CA ASP A 155 29.92 -6.38 0.30
C ASP A 155 30.57 -5.47 1.34
N ARG A 156 30.92 -4.25 0.94
CA ARG A 156 31.53 -3.24 1.80
C ARG A 156 30.96 -1.87 1.48
N MET A 157 30.40 -1.21 2.49
CA MET A 157 29.97 0.18 2.39
C MET A 157 31.14 1.09 2.74
N GLY A 158 31.37 2.10 1.90
CA GLY A 158 32.29 3.19 2.15
C GLY A 158 31.71 4.47 1.54
N SER A 159 32.36 5.60 1.72
CA SER A 159 31.84 6.90 1.27
C SER A 159 31.57 6.96 -0.23
N ASN A 160 32.32 6.21 -1.05
CA ASN A 160 32.11 6.16 -2.50
C ASN A 160 30.83 5.38 -2.84
N GLN A 161 30.65 4.20 -2.26
CA GLN A 161 29.46 3.36 -2.45
C GLN A 161 28.20 4.06 -1.97
N PHE A 162 28.28 4.71 -0.81
CA PHE A 162 27.16 5.47 -0.25
C PHE A 162 26.77 6.65 -1.17
N ARG A 163 27.75 7.37 -1.69
CA ARG A 163 27.48 8.46 -2.66
C ARG A 163 26.80 7.93 -3.91
N GLN A 164 27.29 6.85 -4.50
CA GLN A 164 26.71 6.26 -5.71
C GLN A 164 25.30 5.69 -5.45
N LEU A 165 25.07 5.08 -4.29
CA LEU A 165 23.75 4.66 -3.87
C LEU A 165 22.78 5.85 -3.76
N SER A 166 23.25 6.97 -3.20
CA SER A 166 22.47 8.19 -3.08
C SER A 166 22.14 8.81 -4.44
N GLU A 167 23.11 8.87 -5.36
CA GLU A 167 22.92 9.33 -6.74
C GLU A 167 21.91 8.44 -7.49
N LEU A 168 22.03 7.12 -7.37
CA LEU A 168 21.11 6.15 -7.98
C LEU A 168 19.68 6.30 -7.41
N ARG A 169 19.55 6.46 -6.09
CA ARG A 169 18.24 6.71 -5.44
C ARG A 169 17.62 8.03 -5.88
N GLN A 170 18.41 9.08 -6.01
CA GLN A 170 17.93 10.38 -6.46
C GLN A 170 17.44 10.33 -7.92
N MET A 171 18.10 9.53 -8.76
CA MET A 171 17.72 9.39 -10.16
C MET A 171 16.48 8.50 -10.36
N LEU A 172 16.38 7.40 -9.63
CA LEU A 172 15.32 6.42 -9.80
C LEU A 172 14.06 6.73 -8.93
N GLU A 173 14.22 7.55 -7.88
CA GLU A 173 13.18 7.86 -6.90
C GLU A 173 12.37 6.61 -6.45
N PRO A 174 13.03 5.49 -6.05
CA PRO A 174 12.34 4.27 -5.71
C PRO A 174 11.43 4.46 -4.50
N ALA A 175 10.30 3.73 -4.46
CA ALA A 175 9.41 3.78 -3.31
C ALA A 175 10.10 3.28 -2.04
N SER A 176 10.97 2.27 -2.15
CA SER A 176 11.82 1.79 -1.07
C SER A 176 13.19 1.31 -1.58
N THR A 177 14.16 1.23 -0.67
CA THR A 177 15.52 0.77 -0.98
C THR A 177 15.95 -0.26 0.06
N LEU A 178 16.53 -1.36 -0.41
CA LEU A 178 17.08 -2.44 0.39
C LEU A 178 18.55 -2.68 0.04
N VAL A 179 19.44 -2.66 1.03
CA VAL A 179 20.84 -2.99 0.86
C VAL A 179 21.12 -4.38 1.45
N LEU A 180 21.61 -5.28 0.61
CA LEU A 180 22.08 -6.60 1.01
C LEU A 180 23.58 -6.52 1.31
N GLN A 181 23.97 -6.91 2.53
CA GLN A 181 25.34 -6.73 3.01
C GLN A 181 25.90 -8.03 3.61
N ALA A 182 27.19 -8.25 3.48
CA ALA A 182 27.90 -9.46 3.96
C ALA A 182 28.80 -9.20 5.19
N GLY A 183 28.62 -8.06 5.90
CA GLY A 183 29.44 -7.71 7.07
C GLY A 183 29.76 -6.21 7.12
N MET A 184 28.72 -5.40 7.16
CA MET A 184 28.80 -3.95 7.26
C MET A 184 29.05 -3.51 8.71
N SER A 185 29.80 -2.42 8.94
CA SER A 185 30.00 -1.85 10.25
C SER A 185 28.74 -1.17 10.78
N ASP A 186 28.58 -1.13 12.10
CA ASP A 186 27.41 -0.54 12.76
C ASP A 186 27.19 0.93 12.36
N ASN A 187 28.25 1.71 12.18
CA ASN A 187 28.15 3.10 11.75
C ASN A 187 27.44 3.24 10.36
N TRP A 188 27.75 2.36 9.41
CA TRP A 188 27.08 2.39 8.11
C TRP A 188 25.64 1.88 8.20
N LEU A 189 25.35 0.91 9.08
CA LEU A 189 23.99 0.45 9.30
C LEU A 189 23.13 1.57 9.90
N GLU A 190 23.65 2.34 10.85
CA GLU A 190 22.96 3.49 11.42
C GLU A 190 22.75 4.62 10.40
N GLU A 191 23.76 4.90 9.55
CA GLU A 191 23.66 5.93 8.53
C GLU A 191 22.62 5.56 7.45
N LEU A 192 22.62 4.32 6.98
CA LEU A 192 21.60 3.81 6.04
C LEU A 192 20.20 3.85 6.65
N ALA A 193 20.05 3.46 7.91
CA ALA A 193 18.77 3.53 8.63
C ALA A 193 18.29 4.98 8.77
N GLY A 194 19.18 5.92 9.02
CA GLY A 194 18.91 7.37 9.07
C GLY A 194 18.36 7.92 7.75
N GLU A 195 18.82 7.37 6.63
CA GLU A 195 18.33 7.68 5.28
C GLU A 195 17.07 6.89 4.88
N GLY A 196 16.49 6.11 5.78
CA GLY A 196 15.32 5.27 5.51
C GLY A 196 15.60 4.07 4.60
N ILE A 197 16.85 3.63 4.52
CA ILE A 197 17.27 2.47 3.72
C ILE A 197 17.23 1.23 4.61
N ALA A 198 16.46 0.22 4.17
CA ALA A 198 16.45 -1.08 4.85
C ALA A 198 17.74 -1.86 4.54
N THR A 199 18.19 -2.65 5.50
CA THR A 199 19.37 -3.51 5.34
C THR A 199 19.02 -4.95 5.64
N MET A 200 19.64 -5.88 4.93
CA MET A 200 19.48 -7.33 5.12
C MET A 200 20.83 -8.01 4.91
N THR A 201 21.06 -9.11 5.61
CA THR A 201 22.30 -9.89 5.45
C THR A 201 22.26 -10.70 4.13
N PHE A 202 23.39 -10.78 3.45
CA PHE A 202 23.58 -11.65 2.30
C PHE A 202 24.19 -13.01 2.74
N PRO A 203 23.72 -14.15 2.23
CA PRO A 203 22.62 -14.33 1.29
C PRO A 203 21.25 -14.03 1.94
N PRO A 204 20.30 -13.48 1.17
CA PRO A 204 19.00 -13.10 1.72
C PRO A 204 18.15 -14.33 2.10
N ASP A 205 17.40 -14.21 3.20
CA ASP A 205 16.31 -15.14 3.45
C ASP A 205 15.19 -14.94 2.43
N ARG A 206 14.67 -16.03 1.87
CA ARG A 206 13.65 -15.99 0.82
C ARG A 206 12.34 -15.35 1.28
N ALA A 207 11.92 -15.64 2.51
CA ALA A 207 10.66 -15.13 3.05
C ALA A 207 10.79 -13.64 3.37
N GLU A 208 11.93 -13.22 3.89
CA GLU A 208 12.23 -11.82 4.19
C GLU A 208 12.35 -10.98 2.90
N LEU A 209 13.04 -11.49 1.87
CA LEU A 209 13.10 -10.84 0.57
C LEU A 209 11.70 -10.73 -0.06
N ALA A 210 10.89 -11.80 -0.03
CA ALA A 210 9.52 -11.78 -0.53
C ALA A 210 8.64 -10.78 0.23
N PHE A 211 8.84 -10.60 1.52
CA PHE A 211 8.17 -9.57 2.31
C PHE A 211 8.49 -8.16 1.80
N HIS A 212 9.76 -7.85 1.55
CA HIS A 212 10.16 -6.55 0.99
C HIS A 212 9.58 -6.33 -0.42
N LEU A 213 9.58 -7.34 -1.26
CA LEU A 213 9.00 -7.29 -2.62
C LEU A 213 7.48 -7.02 -2.59
N THR A 214 6.77 -7.59 -1.62
CA THR A 214 5.32 -7.40 -1.48
C THR A 214 4.99 -6.04 -0.87
N ARG A 215 5.77 -5.61 0.12
CA ARG A 215 5.57 -4.36 0.84
C ARG A 215 5.78 -3.14 -0.07
N SER A 216 6.79 -3.16 -0.93
CA SER A 216 7.06 -2.05 -1.86
C SER A 216 5.90 -1.78 -2.82
N SER A 217 5.18 -2.82 -3.23
CA SER A 217 3.97 -2.68 -4.06
C SER A 217 2.85 -1.95 -3.32
N ALA A 218 2.69 -2.22 -2.02
CA ALA A 218 1.68 -1.56 -1.17
C ALA A 218 2.03 -0.09 -0.90
N GLU A 219 3.30 0.21 -0.67
CA GLU A 219 3.81 1.57 -0.43
C GLU A 219 3.61 2.46 -1.68
N ARG A 220 3.84 1.91 -2.88
CA ARG A 220 3.55 2.61 -4.13
C ARG A 220 2.07 2.92 -4.30
N ALA A 221 1.19 1.95 -4.08
CA ALA A 221 -0.25 2.16 -4.20
C ALA A 221 -0.73 3.28 -3.26
N THR A 222 -0.12 3.40 -2.08
CA THR A 222 -0.38 4.49 -1.12
C THR A 222 0.14 5.83 -1.63
N ARG A 223 1.35 5.86 -2.19
CA ARG A 223 1.98 7.08 -2.73
C ARG A 223 1.21 7.63 -3.93
N ASP A 224 0.83 6.77 -4.87
CA ASP A 224 0.05 7.14 -6.05
C ASP A 224 -1.35 7.64 -5.64
N GLY A 225 -1.97 7.05 -4.62
CA GLY A 225 -3.23 7.52 -4.05
C GLY A 225 -3.11 8.91 -3.41
N ILE A 226 -2.04 9.20 -2.68
CA ILE A 226 -1.79 10.50 -2.06
C ILE A 226 -1.51 11.57 -3.12
N ASN A 227 -0.73 11.27 -4.14
CA ASN A 227 -0.43 12.21 -5.23
C ASN A 227 -1.69 12.55 -6.03
N SER A 228 -2.53 11.56 -6.32
CA SER A 228 -3.81 11.76 -6.99
C SER A 228 -4.76 12.64 -6.17
N LEU A 229 -4.78 12.50 -4.85
CA LEU A 229 -5.55 13.36 -3.94
C LEU A 229 -4.99 14.79 -3.89
N ALA A 230 -3.68 14.97 -3.89
CA ALA A 230 -3.04 16.29 -3.91
C ALA A 230 -3.35 17.03 -5.22
N GLU A 231 -3.35 16.35 -6.36
CA GLU A 231 -3.76 16.92 -7.65
C GLU A 231 -5.22 17.33 -7.68
N LEU A 232 -6.13 16.55 -7.10
CA LEU A 232 -7.55 16.89 -6.99
C LEU A 232 -7.80 18.07 -6.07
N VAL A 233 -7.00 18.25 -5.01
CA VAL A 233 -7.09 19.40 -4.09
C VAL A 233 -6.54 20.68 -4.73
N THR A 234 -5.52 20.58 -5.58
CA THR A 234 -4.92 21.73 -6.29
C THR A 234 -5.72 22.16 -7.52
N ALA A 235 -6.51 21.26 -8.10
CA ALA A 235 -7.41 21.54 -9.23
C ALA A 235 -8.73 22.21 -8.76
N ARG A 236 -8.67 23.24 -7.89
CA ARG A 236 -9.84 24.07 -7.61
C ARG A 236 -10.18 24.88 -8.87
N PRO A 237 -11.42 24.77 -9.40
CA PRO A 237 -11.85 25.70 -10.43
C PRO A 237 -11.84 27.13 -9.86
N ARG A 238 -11.13 28.04 -10.50
CA ARG A 238 -11.27 29.47 -10.23
C ARG A 238 -12.72 29.82 -10.51
N LEU A 239 -13.50 30.04 -9.46
CA LEU A 239 -14.80 30.65 -9.57
C LEU A 239 -14.58 32.05 -10.22
N HIS A 240 -14.98 32.18 -11.47
CA HIS A 240 -15.11 33.49 -12.11
C HIS A 240 -16.18 34.24 -11.33
N SER A 241 -15.76 35.21 -10.56
CA SER A 241 -16.66 36.25 -10.06
C SER A 241 -17.03 37.15 -11.21
N GLU A 242 -18.13 36.81 -11.91
CA GLU A 242 -18.81 37.78 -12.74
C GLU A 242 -19.56 38.76 -11.86
N SER A 243 -18.87 39.85 -11.60
CA SER A 243 -19.46 41.07 -11.09
C SER A 243 -19.85 41.91 -12.31
N GLN A 244 -21.02 41.66 -12.87
CA GLN A 244 -21.71 42.60 -13.74
C GLN A 244 -23.11 42.82 -13.22
N LEU A 245 -23.20 43.75 -12.31
CA LEU A 245 -24.45 44.48 -12.02
C LEU A 245 -24.17 45.96 -12.06
N ALA A 246 -24.95 46.61 -12.84
CA ALA A 246 -25.24 48.03 -12.88
C ALA A 246 -24.69 48.79 -14.09
N LYS A 247 -25.58 49.00 -15.08
CA LYS A 247 -25.99 50.32 -15.52
C LYS A 247 -27.04 50.20 -16.64
N ALA A 248 -28.27 50.52 -16.33
CA ALA A 248 -29.20 51.42 -17.01
C ALA A 248 -30.59 51.21 -16.39
#